data_7d458d01473f09bb2e920b241f5c68da
#
_entry.id   7d458d01473f09bb2e920b241f5c68da
#
_cell.length_a   1.000
_cell.length_b   1.000
_cell.length_c   1.000
_cell.angle_alpha   90.00
_cell.angle_beta   90.00
_cell.angle_gamma   90.00
#
_symmetry.space_group_name_H-M   'P 1'
#
loop_
_entity.id
_entity.type
_entity.pdbx_description
1 polymer ?
#
loop_
_entity_poly.entity_id
_entity_poly.type
_entity_poly.pdbx_seq_one_letter_code
_entity_poly.pdbx_strand_id
1 'polypeptide(L)'
;MPIQEGDFVLIQVEDRRFLKKITKDFNLNYKERTLRFEDVVGKEFGTSVNGFYLLKPNLEAIILYGFKRKTQIIYPKDAFYIAFKLGINKSSTVLEFGIGSGALTAVLSELAGRVVAYEV
;
A
#
# COMPACT_ATOMS: atom_id res chain seq x y z
N MET A 1 -17.76 -3.87 1.50
CA MET A 1 -17.33 -4.87 2.50
C MET A 1 -16.79 -4.15 3.72
N PRO A 2 -17.22 -4.56 4.91
CA PRO A 2 -16.73 -3.90 6.13
C PRO A 2 -15.26 -4.21 6.39
N ILE A 3 -14.62 -3.28 7.08
CA ILE A 3 -13.23 -3.43 7.50
C ILE A 3 -13.15 -4.49 8.59
N GLN A 4 -12.22 -5.42 8.45
CA GLN A 4 -12.03 -6.53 9.38
C GLN A 4 -10.66 -6.44 10.04
N GLU A 5 -10.52 -7.11 11.17
CA GLU A 5 -9.22 -7.26 11.82
C GLU A 5 -8.23 -7.86 10.83
N GLY A 6 -7.04 -7.28 10.75
CA GLY A 6 -5.99 -7.73 9.84
C GLY A 6 -5.97 -6.97 8.51
N ASP A 7 -7.02 -6.22 8.18
CA ASP A 7 -7.04 -5.43 6.95
C ASP A 7 -6.08 -4.25 7.03
N PHE A 8 -5.54 -3.87 5.88
CA PHE A 8 -4.82 -2.60 5.74
C PHE A 8 -5.81 -1.52 5.35
N VAL A 9 -5.71 -0.38 6.03
CA VAL A 9 -6.59 0.77 5.78
C VAL A 9 -5.71 1.99 5.56
N LEU A 10 -6.01 2.74 4.51
CA LEU A 10 -5.39 4.04 4.29
C LEU A 10 -6.23 5.08 5.03
N ILE A 11 -5.65 5.67 6.05
CA ILE A 11 -6.35 6.61 6.92
C ILE A 11 -5.90 8.02 6.56
N GLN A 12 -6.84 8.84 6.13
CA GLN A 12 -6.57 10.24 5.82
C GLN A 12 -7.21 11.13 6.88
N VAL A 13 -6.41 12.02 7.45
CA VAL A 13 -6.87 13.05 8.35
C VAL A 13 -6.21 14.37 7.92
N GLU A 14 -7.05 15.36 7.60
CA GLU A 14 -6.61 16.62 7.02
C GLU A 14 -5.75 16.33 5.77
N ASP A 15 -4.49 16.77 5.73
CA ASP A 15 -3.58 16.54 4.62
C ASP A 15 -2.62 15.37 4.84
N ARG A 16 -2.80 14.62 5.93
CA ARG A 16 -1.91 13.51 6.28
C ARG A 16 -2.54 12.17 5.94
N ARG A 17 -1.72 11.23 5.53
CA ARG A 17 -2.14 9.87 5.20
C ARG A 17 -1.27 8.86 5.94
N PHE A 18 -1.92 7.83 6.47
CA PHE A 18 -1.26 6.75 7.19
C PHE A 18 -1.78 5.42 6.66
N LEU A 19 -0.87 4.50 6.34
CA LEU A 19 -1.27 3.13 6.02
C LEU A 19 -1.08 2.29 7.27
N LYS A 20 -2.17 1.72 7.77
CA LYS A 20 -2.14 0.95 9.02
C LYS A 20 -2.81 -0.41 8.85
N LYS A 21 -2.22 -1.41 9.49
CA LYS A 21 -2.86 -2.71 9.66
C LYS A 21 -3.74 -2.64 10.90
N ILE A 22 -4.99 -3.06 10.75
CA ILE A 22 -5.97 -2.92 11.83
C ILE A 22 -5.88 -4.14 12.73
N THR A 23 -5.16 -4.00 13.82
CA THR A 23 -4.99 -5.01 14.86
C THR A 23 -5.66 -4.54 16.14
N LYS A 24 -5.83 -5.46 17.11
CA LYS A 24 -6.55 -5.14 18.35
C LYS A 24 -5.89 -4.03 19.17
N ASP A 25 -4.59 -3.84 18.98
CA ASP A 25 -3.84 -2.77 19.67
C ASP A 25 -3.70 -1.52 18.82
N PHE A 26 -4.42 -1.46 17.67
CA PHE A 26 -4.36 -0.30 16.80
C PHE A 26 -4.80 0.96 17.52
N ASN A 27 -4.00 2.00 17.39
CA ASN A 27 -4.27 3.31 17.98
C ASN A 27 -3.55 4.36 17.15
N LEU A 28 -4.29 5.34 16.65
CA LEU A 28 -3.73 6.44 15.87
C LEU A 28 -4.15 7.75 16.49
N ASN A 29 -3.18 8.54 16.89
CA ASN A 29 -3.41 9.86 17.45
C ASN A 29 -3.01 10.92 16.43
N TYR A 30 -3.88 11.91 16.24
CA TYR A 30 -3.58 13.07 15.40
C TYR A 30 -4.17 14.31 16.05
N LYS A 31 -3.30 15.21 16.49
CA LYS A 31 -3.69 16.38 17.28
C LYS A 31 -4.45 15.90 18.52
N GLU A 32 -5.68 16.38 18.73
CA GLU A 32 -6.48 15.99 19.88
C GLU A 32 -7.47 14.85 19.58
N ARG A 33 -7.32 14.22 18.42
CA ARG A 33 -8.21 13.13 17.99
C ARG A 33 -7.51 11.80 18.12
N THR A 34 -8.28 10.76 18.44
CA THR A 34 -7.79 9.39 18.55
C THR A 34 -8.70 8.48 17.75
N LEU A 35 -8.09 7.53 17.03
CA LEU A 35 -8.79 6.48 16.31
C LEU A 35 -8.30 5.15 16.82
N ARG A 36 -9.20 4.30 17.29
CA ARG A 36 -8.87 3.01 17.88
C ARG A 36 -9.45 1.86 17.06
N PHE A 37 -9.05 0.64 17.42
CA PHE A 37 -9.52 -0.57 16.74
C PHE A 37 -11.05 -0.62 16.65
N GLU A 38 -11.74 -0.40 17.76
CA GLU A 38 -13.20 -0.48 17.80
C GLU A 38 -13.89 0.63 16.99
N ASP A 39 -13.17 1.71 16.67
CA ASP A 39 -13.72 2.78 15.84
C ASP A 39 -13.66 2.43 14.35
N VAL A 40 -12.87 1.47 13.97
CA VAL A 40 -12.56 1.14 12.57
C VAL A 40 -13.21 -0.17 12.14
N VAL A 41 -13.10 -1.21 12.95
CA VAL A 41 -13.60 -2.53 12.58
C VAL A 41 -15.11 -2.50 12.43
N GLY A 42 -15.60 -3.10 11.35
CA GLY A 42 -17.01 -3.12 11.03
C GLY A 42 -17.52 -1.93 10.24
N LYS A 43 -16.71 -0.88 10.08
CA LYS A 43 -17.05 0.25 9.24
C LYS A 43 -16.80 -0.07 7.78
N GLU A 44 -17.59 0.55 6.91
CA GLU A 44 -17.35 0.41 5.47
C GLU A 44 -16.19 1.29 5.03
N PHE A 45 -15.40 0.81 4.06
CA PHE A 45 -14.41 1.67 3.41
C PHE A 45 -15.11 2.87 2.77
N GLY A 46 -14.51 4.04 2.89
CA GLY A 46 -15.07 5.27 2.38
C GLY A 46 -15.80 6.11 3.42
N THR A 47 -16.00 5.58 4.63
CA THR A 47 -16.63 6.32 5.71
C THR A 47 -15.62 7.15 6.48
N SER A 48 -16.13 8.09 7.28
CA SER A 48 -15.28 8.88 8.16
C SER A 48 -15.72 8.69 9.62
N VAL A 49 -14.72 8.69 10.50
CA VAL A 49 -14.93 8.59 11.95
C VAL A 49 -14.05 9.65 12.59
N ASN A 50 -14.66 10.57 13.32
CA ASN A 50 -13.95 11.63 14.06
C ASN A 50 -12.94 12.39 13.19
N GLY A 51 -13.29 12.63 11.92
CA GLY A 51 -12.44 13.34 10.98
C GLY A 51 -11.39 12.49 10.28
N PHE A 52 -11.32 11.20 10.61
CA PHE A 52 -10.44 10.25 9.91
C PHE A 52 -11.25 9.57 8.81
N TYR A 53 -10.75 9.64 7.58
CA TYR A 53 -11.35 8.93 6.45
C TYR A 53 -10.71 7.55 6.33
N LEU A 54 -11.54 6.52 6.24
CA LEU A 54 -11.11 5.12 6.20
C LEU A 54 -11.19 4.65 4.76
N LEU A 55 -10.06 4.63 4.07
CA LEU A 55 -10.01 4.36 2.63
C LEU A 55 -9.37 3.01 2.35
N LYS A 56 -9.83 2.37 1.27
CA LYS A 56 -9.21 1.13 0.81
C LYS A 56 -7.92 1.49 0.07
N PRO A 57 -6.76 0.96 0.51
CA PRO A 57 -5.50 1.28 -0.15
C PRO A 57 -5.41 0.60 -1.51
N ASN A 58 -4.87 1.31 -2.49
CA ASN A 58 -4.47 0.71 -3.75
C ASN A 58 -2.97 0.39 -3.69
N LEU A 59 -2.44 -0.22 -4.76
CA LEU A 59 -1.03 -0.60 -4.77
C LEU A 59 -0.10 0.61 -4.60
N GLU A 60 -0.44 1.74 -5.21
CA GLU A 60 0.35 2.97 -5.06
C GLU A 60 0.44 3.40 -3.60
N ALA A 61 -0.68 3.40 -2.90
CA ALA A 61 -0.71 3.78 -1.49
C ALA A 61 0.12 2.81 -0.63
N ILE A 62 0.06 1.52 -0.93
CA ILE A 62 0.84 0.51 -0.22
C ILE A 62 2.33 0.78 -0.39
N ILE A 63 2.77 1.09 -1.61
CA ILE A 63 4.18 1.37 -1.87
C ILE A 63 4.60 2.68 -1.19
N LEU A 64 3.83 3.75 -1.37
CA LEU A 64 4.23 5.07 -0.90
C LEU A 64 4.19 5.21 0.62
N TYR A 65 3.24 4.55 1.27
CA TYR A 65 3.03 4.73 2.72
C TYR A 65 3.32 3.48 3.54
N GLY A 66 3.52 2.33 2.90
CA GLY A 66 3.71 1.06 3.61
C GLY A 66 5.11 0.48 3.52
N PHE A 67 5.80 0.64 2.40
CA PHE A 67 7.13 0.05 2.23
C PHE A 67 8.18 0.84 2.99
N LYS A 68 9.10 0.12 3.62
CA LYS A 68 10.26 0.73 4.26
C LYS A 68 11.28 1.11 3.21
N ARG A 69 11.71 2.36 3.24
CA ARG A 69 12.64 2.91 2.24
C ARG A 69 14.07 2.84 2.77
N LYS A 70 14.65 1.65 2.73
CA LYS A 70 16.06 1.48 3.11
C LYS A 70 17.00 1.90 2.00
N THR A 71 16.52 1.90 0.76
CA THR A 71 17.26 2.30 -0.43
C THR A 71 16.38 3.24 -1.25
N GLN A 72 16.97 3.81 -2.32
CA GLN A 72 16.20 4.61 -3.27
C GLN A 72 15.14 3.71 -3.90
N ILE A 73 13.89 4.16 -3.88
CA ILE A 73 12.79 3.40 -4.49
C ILE A 73 12.51 3.92 -5.90
N ILE A 74 11.96 3.05 -6.72
CA ILE A 74 11.38 3.45 -8.00
C ILE A 74 9.91 3.74 -7.71
N TYR A 75 9.50 4.99 -7.94
CA TYR A 75 8.12 5.39 -7.67
C TYR A 75 7.15 4.69 -8.62
N PRO A 76 5.89 4.47 -8.18
CA PRO A 76 4.92 3.75 -9.01
C PRO A 76 4.75 4.31 -10.41
N LYS A 77 4.76 5.63 -10.58
CA LYS A 77 4.66 6.26 -11.91
C LYS A 77 5.76 5.80 -12.85
N ASP A 78 6.99 5.68 -12.33
CA ASP A 78 8.14 5.26 -13.13
C ASP A 78 8.13 3.75 -13.35
N ALA A 79 7.71 2.98 -12.35
CA ALA A 79 7.59 1.53 -12.47
C ALA A 79 6.58 1.15 -13.54
N PHE A 80 5.42 1.82 -13.57
CA PHE A 80 4.42 1.57 -14.60
C PHE A 80 4.91 2.00 -15.98
N TYR A 81 5.67 3.09 -16.06
CA TYR A 81 6.28 3.52 -17.31
C TYR A 81 7.27 2.47 -17.83
N ILE A 82 8.11 1.92 -16.95
CA ILE A 82 9.05 0.85 -17.30
C ILE A 82 8.28 -0.35 -17.83
N ALA A 83 7.25 -0.79 -17.12
CA ALA A 83 6.44 -1.93 -17.52
C ALA A 83 5.78 -1.71 -18.89
N PHE A 84 5.27 -0.51 -19.10
CA PHE A 84 4.65 -0.15 -20.38
C PHE A 84 5.67 -0.20 -21.52
N LYS A 85 6.84 0.38 -21.31
CA LYS A 85 7.89 0.40 -22.33
C LYS A 85 8.42 -0.99 -22.67
N LEU A 86 8.45 -1.89 -21.69
CA LEU A 86 8.87 -3.27 -21.91
C LEU A 86 7.75 -4.16 -22.48
N GLY A 87 6.53 -3.64 -22.56
CA GLY A 87 5.40 -4.41 -23.07
C GLY A 87 4.97 -5.54 -22.14
N ILE A 88 5.12 -5.35 -20.83
CA ILE A 88 4.78 -6.38 -19.84
C ILE A 88 3.27 -6.56 -19.76
N ASN A 89 2.81 -7.83 -19.81
CA ASN A 89 1.41 -8.18 -19.67
C ASN A 89 1.30 -9.55 -18.95
N LYS A 90 0.09 -10.06 -18.83
CA LYS A 90 -0.16 -11.31 -18.08
C LYS A 90 0.52 -12.55 -18.70
N SER A 91 0.98 -12.46 -19.94
CA SER A 91 1.75 -13.54 -20.58
C SER A 91 3.25 -13.40 -20.34
N SER A 92 3.69 -12.31 -19.73
CA SER A 92 5.12 -12.01 -19.57
C SER A 92 5.70 -12.75 -18.37
N THR A 93 6.94 -13.22 -18.54
CA THR A 93 7.82 -13.63 -17.44
C THR A 93 8.93 -12.60 -17.34
N VAL A 94 9.09 -12.01 -16.17
CA VAL A 94 10.04 -10.93 -15.93
C VAL A 94 11.11 -11.40 -14.97
N LEU A 95 12.36 -11.12 -15.31
CA LEU A 95 13.49 -11.34 -14.41
C LEU A 95 13.93 -9.99 -13.86
N GLU A 96 14.08 -9.92 -12.57
CA GLU A 96 14.55 -8.71 -11.89
C GLU A 96 15.77 -9.04 -11.04
N PHE A 97 16.80 -8.21 -11.15
CA PHE A 97 18.00 -8.35 -10.34
C PHE A 97 18.15 -7.11 -9.47
N GLY A 98 18.25 -7.34 -8.13
CA GLY A 98 18.31 -6.26 -7.18
C GLY A 98 16.93 -5.79 -6.78
N ILE A 99 16.33 -6.45 -5.78
CA ILE A 99 14.96 -6.18 -5.34
C ILE A 99 14.86 -4.84 -4.59
N GLY A 100 15.86 -4.53 -3.77
CA GLY A 100 15.84 -3.34 -2.93
C GLY A 100 14.65 -3.35 -1.98
N SER A 101 13.84 -2.28 -2.01
CA SER A 101 12.65 -2.17 -1.16
C SER A 101 11.49 -3.05 -1.63
N GLY A 102 11.56 -3.55 -2.86
CA GLY A 102 10.49 -4.33 -3.46
C GLY A 102 9.43 -3.51 -4.17
N ALA A 103 9.60 -2.19 -4.28
CA ALA A 103 8.60 -1.33 -4.92
C ALA A 103 8.38 -1.69 -6.39
N LEU A 104 9.46 -1.83 -7.15
CA LEU A 104 9.35 -2.23 -8.56
C LEU A 104 8.82 -3.66 -8.67
N THR A 105 9.30 -4.57 -7.82
CA THR A 105 8.85 -5.97 -7.80
C THR A 105 7.33 -6.04 -7.61
N ALA A 106 6.79 -5.22 -6.70
CA ALA A 106 5.36 -5.20 -6.42
C ALA A 106 4.55 -4.79 -7.65
N VAL A 107 5.00 -3.75 -8.37
CA VAL A 107 4.34 -3.30 -9.60
C VAL A 107 4.43 -4.37 -10.68
N LEU A 108 5.61 -4.95 -10.88
CA LEU A 108 5.78 -6.01 -11.87
C LEU A 108 4.92 -7.21 -11.58
N SER A 109 4.79 -7.59 -10.31
CA SER A 109 3.95 -8.71 -9.88
C SER A 109 2.48 -8.49 -10.17
N GLU A 110 2.04 -7.24 -10.12
CA GLU A 110 0.65 -6.89 -10.44
C GLU A 110 0.36 -7.03 -11.94
N LEU A 111 1.34 -6.71 -12.78
CA LEU A 111 1.15 -6.58 -14.22
C LEU A 111 1.56 -7.83 -15.01
N ALA A 112 2.61 -8.50 -14.59
CA ALA A 112 3.15 -9.67 -15.29
C ALA A 112 2.44 -10.96 -14.89
N GLY A 113 2.59 -11.99 -15.71
CA GLY A 113 2.13 -13.32 -15.35
C GLY A 113 3.03 -13.97 -14.32
N ARG A 114 4.33 -13.70 -14.40
CA ARG A 114 5.32 -14.26 -13.47
C ARG A 114 6.49 -13.30 -13.32
N VAL A 115 6.95 -13.14 -12.09
CA VAL A 115 8.16 -12.38 -11.79
C VAL A 115 9.13 -13.29 -11.01
N VAL A 116 10.37 -13.34 -11.46
CA VAL A 116 11.46 -14.01 -10.74
C VAL A 116 12.45 -12.94 -10.36
N ALA A 117 12.63 -12.70 -9.07
CA ALA A 117 13.46 -11.61 -8.58
C ALA A 117 14.60 -12.17 -7.72
N TYR A 118 15.79 -11.59 -7.88
CA TYR A 118 17.00 -11.99 -7.18
C TYR A 118 17.55 -10.83 -6.38
N GLU A 119 18.00 -11.12 -5.17
CA GLU A 119 18.63 -10.14 -4.29
C GLU A 119 19.91 -10.72 -3.73
N VAL A 120 20.90 -9.86 -3.53
CA VAL A 120 22.18 -10.28 -2.97
C VAL A 120 22.20 -10.09 -1.47
#